data_0083a42f3a600c6207ce7d5481924eff
#
_entry.id   0083a42f3a600c6207ce7d5481924eff
#
_cell.length_a   1.000
_cell.length_b   1.000
_cell.length_c   1.000
_cell.angle_alpha   90.00
_cell.angle_beta   90.00
_cell.angle_gamma   90.00
#
_symmetry.space_group_name_H-M   'P 1'
#
loop_
_entity.id
_entity.type
_entity.pdbx_description
1 polymer ?
#
loop_
_entity_poly.entity_id
_entity_poly.type
_entity_poly.pdbx_seq_one_letter_code
_entity_poly.pdbx_strand_id
1 'polypeptide(L)'
;MDKKKAYQILELADNHDGYVSVEEAKAHGIAQTYLSEEEKQGLFRRVAKGLYLKRGYPLDPYFLLHYKYKKAVFSLRSALALHGLIDSNEINVNLPNNYMTQGIEGAKSRHVGNKEFNVGLALAVTPNGTLVPCYDIERSLLDTIRCLDQFTRAELSLIWKGAYAKGMDEEKLIEYAKAFHVEGEVKLIKKMLSIG
;
A
#
# COMPACT_ATOMS: atom_id res chain seq x y z
N MET A 1 -5.08 -24.62 28.36
CA MET A 1 -5.22 -23.23 27.82
C MET A 1 -6.34 -22.51 28.56
N ASP A 2 -6.14 -21.24 28.93
CA ASP A 2 -7.19 -20.41 29.54
C ASP A 2 -8.20 -20.03 28.45
N LYS A 3 -9.43 -20.56 28.55
CA LYS A 3 -10.51 -20.33 27.58
C LYS A 3 -10.80 -18.83 27.36
N LYS A 4 -10.64 -18.02 28.40
CA LYS A 4 -10.84 -16.57 28.32
C LYS A 4 -9.80 -15.92 27.40
N LYS A 5 -8.54 -16.33 27.50
CA LYS A 5 -7.45 -15.81 26.63
C LYS A 5 -7.60 -16.25 25.19
N ALA A 6 -8.00 -17.50 24.93
CA ALA A 6 -8.30 -17.97 23.59
C ALA A 6 -9.41 -17.15 22.92
N TYR A 7 -10.49 -16.89 23.68
CA TYR A 7 -11.60 -16.05 23.17
C TYR A 7 -11.15 -14.61 22.85
N GLN A 8 -10.36 -14.00 23.73
CA GLN A 8 -9.81 -12.66 23.49
C GLN A 8 -8.94 -12.58 22.22
N ILE A 9 -8.13 -13.62 21.92
CA ILE A 9 -7.33 -13.68 20.68
C ILE A 9 -8.24 -13.72 19.45
N LEU A 10 -9.31 -14.51 19.49
CA LEU A 10 -10.25 -14.60 18.37
C LEU A 10 -10.97 -13.26 18.14
N GLU A 11 -11.40 -12.60 19.20
CA GLU A 11 -12.04 -11.29 19.15
C GLU A 11 -11.08 -10.23 18.59
N LEU A 12 -9.81 -10.21 19.02
CA LEU A 12 -8.79 -9.33 18.47
C LEU A 12 -8.62 -9.57 16.97
N ALA A 13 -8.54 -10.83 16.53
CA ALA A 13 -8.42 -11.15 15.13
C ALA A 13 -9.63 -10.66 14.32
N ASP A 14 -10.84 -10.89 14.81
CA ASP A 14 -12.08 -10.50 14.11
C ASP A 14 -12.22 -8.98 13.97
N ASN A 15 -11.64 -8.21 14.91
CA ASN A 15 -11.61 -6.75 14.88
C ASN A 15 -10.49 -6.19 13.95
N HIS A 16 -9.54 -7.02 13.51
CA HIS A 16 -8.37 -6.61 12.73
C HIS A 16 -8.18 -7.50 11.48
N ASP A 17 -9.24 -7.71 10.72
CA ASP A 17 -9.21 -8.45 9.44
C ASP A 17 -8.52 -9.81 9.52
N GLY A 18 -8.64 -10.47 10.66
CA GLY A 18 -8.04 -11.76 10.95
C GLY A 18 -6.60 -11.71 11.48
N TYR A 19 -5.96 -10.55 11.53
CA TYR A 19 -4.58 -10.42 11.99
C TYR A 19 -4.48 -10.20 13.50
N VAL A 20 -3.45 -10.82 14.11
CA VAL A 20 -3.03 -10.53 15.48
C VAL A 20 -1.51 -10.46 15.52
N SER A 21 -0.99 -9.34 15.97
CA SER A 21 0.45 -9.20 16.25
C SER A 21 0.78 -9.60 17.69
N VAL A 22 2.02 -10.05 17.92
CA VAL A 22 2.51 -10.33 19.28
C VAL A 22 2.51 -9.06 20.15
N GLU A 23 2.78 -7.90 19.56
CA GLU A 23 2.74 -6.61 20.25
C GLU A 23 1.33 -6.29 20.76
N GLU A 24 0.35 -6.44 19.89
CA GLU A 24 -1.06 -6.20 20.21
C GLU A 24 -1.58 -7.19 21.25
N ALA A 25 -1.30 -8.50 21.08
CA ALA A 25 -1.65 -9.50 22.07
C ALA A 25 -1.08 -9.16 23.47
N LYS A 26 0.20 -8.73 23.52
CA LYS A 26 0.85 -8.30 24.76
C LYS A 26 0.17 -7.06 25.38
N ALA A 27 -0.23 -6.08 24.57
CA ALA A 27 -0.96 -4.91 25.03
C ALA A 27 -2.28 -5.27 25.71
N HIS A 28 -2.90 -6.39 25.31
CA HIS A 28 -4.10 -6.97 25.93
C HIS A 28 -3.79 -8.02 27.03
N GLY A 29 -2.53 -8.07 27.50
CA GLY A 29 -2.12 -9.00 28.56
C GLY A 29 -2.14 -10.48 28.14
N ILE A 30 -1.97 -10.75 26.84
CA ILE A 30 -1.93 -12.10 26.25
C ILE A 30 -0.48 -12.45 25.92
N ALA A 31 0.06 -13.49 26.51
CA ALA A 31 1.42 -13.94 26.23
C ALA A 31 1.50 -14.56 24.82
N GLN A 32 2.65 -14.41 24.15
CA GLN A 32 2.90 -14.98 22.81
C GLN A 32 2.68 -16.51 22.75
N THR A 33 2.85 -17.21 23.86
CA THR A 33 2.64 -18.67 23.96
C THR A 33 1.22 -19.06 23.54
N TYR A 34 0.21 -18.24 23.87
CA TYR A 34 -1.17 -18.50 23.44
C TYR A 34 -1.33 -18.46 21.92
N LEU A 35 -0.72 -17.48 21.22
CA LEU A 35 -0.73 -17.42 19.75
C LEU A 35 -0.04 -18.65 19.12
N SER A 36 1.05 -19.10 19.74
CA SER A 36 1.76 -20.31 19.29
C SER A 36 0.96 -21.60 19.54
N GLU A 37 0.14 -21.64 20.59
CA GLU A 37 -0.78 -22.74 20.85
C GLU A 37 -1.93 -22.77 19.84
N GLU A 38 -2.53 -21.62 19.53
CA GLU A 38 -3.58 -21.49 18.52
C GLU A 38 -3.06 -21.83 17.10
N GLU A 39 -1.80 -21.52 16.80
CA GLU A 39 -1.13 -21.94 15.57
C GLU A 39 -1.00 -23.47 15.50
N LYS A 40 -0.54 -24.13 16.59
CA LYS A 40 -0.44 -25.61 16.67
C LYS A 40 -1.80 -26.29 16.53
N GLN A 41 -2.86 -25.68 17.04
CA GLN A 41 -4.23 -26.18 16.87
C GLN A 41 -4.81 -25.91 15.47
N GLY A 42 -4.09 -25.19 14.64
CA GLY A 42 -4.47 -24.86 13.27
C GLY A 42 -5.55 -23.78 13.14
N LEU A 43 -5.82 -23.02 14.20
CA LEU A 43 -6.75 -21.87 14.17
C LEU A 43 -6.10 -20.61 13.59
N PHE A 44 -4.79 -20.50 13.76
CA PHE A 44 -3.98 -19.44 13.18
C PHE A 44 -2.83 -20.01 12.33
N ARG A 45 -2.30 -19.18 11.45
CA ARG A 45 -1.03 -19.40 10.74
C ARG A 45 -0.11 -18.21 10.96
N ARG A 46 1.16 -18.43 11.19
CA ARG A 46 2.15 -17.37 11.26
C ARG A 46 2.49 -16.91 9.85
N VAL A 47 2.25 -15.62 9.55
CA VAL A 47 2.45 -15.03 8.22
C VAL A 47 3.69 -14.15 8.13
N ALA A 48 4.17 -13.65 9.29
CA ALA A 48 5.46 -12.96 9.42
C ALA A 48 6.00 -13.15 10.84
N LYS A 49 7.22 -12.64 11.11
CA LYS A 49 7.78 -12.63 12.47
C LYS A 49 6.85 -11.81 13.39
N GLY A 50 6.23 -12.48 14.36
CA GLY A 50 5.34 -11.83 15.32
C GLY A 50 3.97 -11.46 14.80
N LEU A 51 3.56 -11.94 13.61
CA LEU A 51 2.24 -11.71 13.03
C LEU A 51 1.56 -13.03 12.69
N TYR A 52 0.33 -13.18 13.15
CA TYR A 52 -0.52 -14.35 12.93
C TYR A 52 -1.79 -13.94 12.21
N LEU A 53 -2.29 -14.83 11.35
CA LEU A 53 -3.54 -14.67 10.62
C LEU A 53 -4.48 -15.82 10.97
N LYS A 54 -5.68 -15.50 11.40
CA LYS A 54 -6.75 -16.45 11.71
C LYS A 54 -7.13 -17.22 10.45
N ARG A 55 -7.33 -18.53 10.58
CA ARG A 55 -7.76 -19.38 9.46
C ARG A 55 -9.14 -18.92 8.96
N GLY A 56 -9.32 -18.94 7.65
CA GLY A 56 -10.53 -18.46 6.98
C GLY A 56 -10.43 -17.00 6.49
N TYR A 57 -9.50 -16.22 7.01
CA TYR A 57 -9.23 -14.88 6.49
C TYR A 57 -8.24 -14.91 5.33
N PRO A 58 -8.46 -14.10 4.27
CA PRO A 58 -7.54 -13.99 3.16
C PRO A 58 -6.23 -13.32 3.59
N LEU A 59 -5.13 -13.73 2.98
CA LEU A 59 -3.85 -13.01 3.14
C LEU A 59 -3.88 -11.73 2.32
N ASP A 60 -3.66 -10.60 2.96
CA ASP A 60 -3.49 -9.31 2.30
C ASP A 60 -2.00 -9.05 2.03
N PRO A 61 -1.53 -9.11 0.77
CA PRO A 61 -0.12 -8.88 0.45
C PRO A 61 0.33 -7.44 0.72
N TYR A 62 -0.58 -6.46 0.58
CA TYR A 62 -0.29 -5.05 0.87
C TYR A 62 -0.07 -4.84 2.38
N PHE A 63 -0.99 -5.33 3.20
CA PHE A 63 -0.85 -5.27 4.66
C PHE A 63 0.41 -5.99 5.14
N LEU A 64 0.66 -7.21 4.64
CA LEU A 64 1.83 -7.99 5.02
C LEU A 64 3.14 -7.27 4.67
N LEU A 65 3.22 -6.65 3.50
CA LEU A 65 4.39 -5.87 3.09
C LEU A 65 4.55 -4.64 4.00
N HIS A 66 3.49 -3.88 4.26
CA HIS A 66 3.53 -2.75 5.17
C HIS A 66 3.90 -3.15 6.61
N TYR A 67 3.42 -4.31 7.08
CA TYR A 67 3.79 -4.84 8.40
C TYR A 67 5.30 -5.10 8.51
N LYS A 68 5.90 -5.67 7.46
CA LYS A 68 7.34 -5.96 7.40
C LYS A 68 8.20 -4.70 7.19
N TYR A 69 7.71 -3.75 6.40
CA TYR A 69 8.45 -2.57 5.94
C TYR A 69 7.65 -1.29 6.21
N LYS A 70 7.65 -0.87 7.48
CA LYS A 70 6.81 0.24 7.99
C LYS A 70 6.99 1.58 7.28
N LYS A 71 8.13 1.81 6.61
CA LYS A 71 8.40 3.05 5.86
C LYS A 71 8.12 2.94 4.37
N ALA A 72 7.67 1.77 3.90
CA ALA A 72 7.30 1.60 2.51
C ALA A 72 5.96 2.30 2.24
N VAL A 73 5.90 3.03 1.12
CA VAL A 73 4.70 3.70 0.61
C VAL A 73 4.38 3.10 -0.76
N PHE A 74 3.17 2.59 -0.94
CA PHE A 74 2.74 2.04 -2.23
C PHE A 74 2.73 3.12 -3.31
N SER A 75 3.29 2.79 -4.48
CA SER A 75 3.56 3.72 -5.57
C SER A 75 3.29 3.09 -6.94
N LEU A 76 3.39 3.86 -8.01
CA LEU A 76 3.23 3.40 -9.40
C LEU A 76 2.02 2.47 -9.56
N ARG A 77 2.21 1.28 -10.15
CA ARG A 77 1.11 0.33 -10.43
C ARG A 77 0.34 -0.06 -9.18
N SER A 78 1.00 -0.20 -8.02
CA SER A 78 0.29 -0.49 -6.77
C SER A 78 -0.62 0.64 -6.33
N ALA A 79 -0.16 1.89 -6.38
CA ALA A 79 -0.99 3.04 -6.03
C ALA A 79 -2.15 3.20 -7.01
N LEU A 80 -1.89 3.08 -8.32
CA LEU A 80 -2.92 3.13 -9.35
C LEU A 80 -3.98 2.03 -9.17
N ALA A 81 -3.55 0.81 -8.80
CA ALA A 81 -4.47 -0.31 -8.53
C ALA A 81 -5.28 -0.07 -7.26
N LEU A 82 -4.66 0.39 -6.17
CA LEU A 82 -5.36 0.73 -4.92
C LEU A 82 -6.39 1.86 -5.11
N HIS A 83 -6.13 2.80 -6.03
CA HIS A 83 -7.10 3.82 -6.42
C HIS A 83 -8.12 3.33 -7.47
N GLY A 84 -8.04 2.06 -7.90
CA GLY A 84 -8.95 1.48 -8.91
C GLY A 84 -8.84 2.14 -10.28
N LEU A 85 -7.63 2.56 -10.68
CA LEU A 85 -7.33 3.15 -11.98
C LEU A 85 -6.81 2.13 -12.99
N ILE A 86 -6.23 1.04 -12.50
CA ILE A 86 -5.80 -0.13 -13.29
C ILE A 86 -6.07 -1.41 -12.52
N ASP A 87 -6.05 -2.53 -13.21
CA ASP A 87 -5.92 -3.87 -12.61
C ASP A 87 -4.46 -4.31 -12.68
N SER A 88 -3.83 -4.58 -11.54
CA SER A 88 -2.44 -4.98 -11.45
C SER A 88 -2.15 -5.76 -10.18
N ASN A 89 -1.43 -6.88 -10.34
CA ASN A 89 -0.90 -7.66 -9.23
C ASN A 89 0.57 -7.31 -8.90
N GLU A 90 1.14 -6.33 -9.60
CA GLU A 90 2.51 -5.90 -9.37
C GLU A 90 2.59 -5.02 -8.12
N ILE A 91 3.47 -5.36 -7.20
CA ILE A 91 3.71 -4.58 -5.99
C ILE A 91 4.89 -3.62 -6.21
N ASN A 92 4.60 -2.33 -6.20
CA ASN A 92 5.58 -1.25 -6.28
C ASN A 92 5.53 -0.40 -5.02
N VAL A 93 6.69 -0.07 -4.46
CA VAL A 93 6.80 0.79 -3.30
C VAL A 93 7.95 1.78 -3.42
N ASN A 94 7.78 2.95 -2.85
CA ASN A 94 8.86 3.89 -2.60
C ASN A 94 9.34 3.80 -1.15
N LEU A 95 10.64 3.99 -0.98
CA LEU A 95 11.32 4.05 0.31
C LEU A 95 12.06 5.38 0.42
N PRO A 96 12.17 5.98 1.60
CA PRO A 96 13.03 7.15 1.77
C PRO A 96 14.51 6.76 1.61
N ASN A 97 15.33 7.65 1.04
CA ASN A 97 16.74 7.37 0.74
C ASN A 97 17.58 6.91 1.95
N ASN A 98 17.20 7.32 3.15
CA ASN A 98 17.88 6.93 4.38
C ASN A 98 17.39 5.59 4.96
N TYR A 99 16.50 4.89 4.30
CA TYR A 99 16.01 3.58 4.76
C TYR A 99 16.91 2.47 4.22
N MET A 100 17.71 1.89 5.12
CA MET A 100 18.64 0.82 4.76
C MET A 100 17.88 -0.51 4.60
N THR A 101 17.80 -1.01 3.37
CA THR A 101 17.29 -2.35 3.04
C THR A 101 17.98 -2.88 1.80
N GLN A 102 18.21 -4.18 1.73
CA GLN A 102 18.76 -4.86 0.55
C GLN A 102 17.70 -5.13 -0.56
N GLY A 103 16.53 -4.55 -0.41
CA GLY A 103 15.38 -4.77 -1.27
C GLY A 103 14.16 -5.26 -0.48
N ILE A 104 13.06 -5.38 -1.16
CA ILE A 104 11.81 -5.87 -0.58
C ILE A 104 11.38 -7.11 -1.33
N GLU A 105 11.33 -8.23 -0.62
CA GLU A 105 10.86 -9.49 -1.19
C GLU A 105 9.42 -9.37 -1.70
N GLY A 106 9.20 -9.76 -2.94
CA GLY A 106 7.87 -9.73 -3.58
C GLY A 106 7.42 -8.34 -4.06
N ALA A 107 8.30 -7.32 -4.02
CA ALA A 107 7.98 -5.98 -4.50
C ALA A 107 9.15 -5.33 -5.26
N LYS A 108 8.81 -4.51 -6.24
CA LYS A 108 9.76 -3.57 -6.86
C LYS A 108 9.86 -2.34 -5.95
N SER A 109 11.03 -2.06 -5.41
CA SER A 109 11.27 -0.92 -4.53
C SER A 109 12.19 0.11 -5.16
N ARG A 110 11.90 1.40 -4.90
CA ARG A 110 12.74 2.52 -5.32
C ARG A 110 13.00 3.44 -4.14
N HIS A 111 14.26 3.85 -3.95
CA HIS A 111 14.61 4.88 -2.99
C HIS A 111 14.37 6.27 -3.60
N VAL A 112 13.74 7.16 -2.83
CA VAL A 112 13.31 8.48 -3.27
C VAL A 112 13.81 9.51 -2.26
N GLY A 113 14.26 10.67 -2.77
CA GLY A 113 14.71 11.79 -1.93
C GLY A 113 13.61 12.26 -0.97
N ASN A 114 14.00 12.66 0.23
CA ASN A 114 13.05 12.99 1.31
C ASN A 114 12.00 14.04 0.91
N LYS A 115 12.38 15.04 0.10
CA LYS A 115 11.44 16.06 -0.38
C LYS A 115 10.35 15.43 -1.26
N GLU A 116 10.76 14.64 -2.24
CA GLU A 116 9.86 13.95 -3.15
C GLU A 116 9.05 12.85 -2.46
N PHE A 117 9.65 12.16 -1.49
CA PHE A 117 9.00 11.08 -0.76
C PHE A 117 7.75 11.54 -0.01
N ASN A 118 7.78 12.76 0.53
CA ASN A 118 6.70 13.30 1.34
C ASN A 118 5.55 13.93 0.53
N VAL A 119 5.72 14.16 -0.79
CA VAL A 119 4.67 14.73 -1.63
C VAL A 119 3.63 13.68 -1.98
N GLY A 120 2.37 13.97 -1.68
CA GLY A 120 1.25 13.12 -2.03
C GLY A 120 1.08 11.87 -1.13
N LEU A 121 1.64 11.88 0.09
CA LEU A 121 1.40 10.81 1.06
C LEU A 121 -0.07 10.76 1.48
N ALA A 122 -0.67 9.59 1.39
CA ALA A 122 -2.06 9.32 1.74
C ALA A 122 -2.20 7.90 2.32
N LEU A 123 -3.42 7.51 2.60
CA LEU A 123 -3.81 6.15 2.92
C LEU A 123 -4.76 5.63 1.84
N ALA A 124 -4.61 4.38 1.48
CA ALA A 124 -5.55 3.68 0.60
C ALA A 124 -6.07 2.42 1.27
N VAL A 125 -7.29 2.03 0.90
CA VAL A 125 -7.90 0.79 1.37
C VAL A 125 -7.49 -0.33 0.41
N THR A 126 -6.96 -1.42 0.94
CA THR A 126 -6.65 -2.62 0.15
C THR A 126 -7.91 -3.36 -0.27
N PRO A 127 -7.86 -4.29 -1.23
CA PRO A 127 -9.00 -5.14 -1.57
C PRO A 127 -9.58 -5.92 -0.38
N ASN A 128 -8.80 -6.15 0.66
CA ASN A 128 -9.23 -6.85 1.88
C ASN A 128 -9.71 -5.91 3.01
N GLY A 129 -9.82 -4.60 2.72
CA GLY A 129 -10.34 -3.60 3.67
C GLY A 129 -9.30 -2.92 4.55
N THR A 130 -8.03 -3.33 4.51
CA THR A 130 -6.97 -2.79 5.38
C THR A 130 -6.44 -1.45 4.86
N LEU A 131 -6.18 -0.50 5.75
CA LEU A 131 -5.54 0.77 5.40
C LEU A 131 -4.02 0.62 5.31
N VAL A 132 -3.44 1.10 4.20
CA VAL A 132 -1.99 1.09 3.97
C VAL A 132 -1.49 2.44 3.45
N PRO A 133 -0.22 2.82 3.75
CA PRO A 133 0.39 4.03 3.20
C PRO A 133 0.51 3.93 1.68
N CYS A 134 -0.01 4.92 0.98
CA CYS A 134 -0.03 4.98 -0.48
C CYS A 134 0.18 6.43 -0.93
N TYR A 135 0.62 6.64 -2.16
CA TYR A 135 0.51 7.97 -2.76
C TYR A 135 -0.92 8.22 -3.24
N ASP A 136 -1.36 9.47 -3.19
CA ASP A 136 -2.65 9.90 -3.72
C ASP A 136 -2.71 9.82 -5.26
N ILE A 137 -3.90 10.09 -5.81
CA ILE A 137 -4.15 9.99 -7.26
C ILE A 137 -3.24 10.95 -8.03
N GLU A 138 -3.12 12.20 -7.59
CA GLU A 138 -2.37 13.27 -8.27
C GLU A 138 -0.89 12.92 -8.34
N ARG A 139 -0.31 12.45 -7.23
CA ARG A 139 1.07 11.98 -7.21
C ARG A 139 1.25 10.73 -8.06
N SER A 140 0.30 9.80 -8.02
CA SER A 140 0.37 8.57 -8.82
C SER A 140 0.33 8.85 -10.33
N LEU A 141 -0.43 9.89 -10.77
CA LEU A 141 -0.40 10.36 -12.15
C LEU A 141 0.98 10.90 -12.55
N LEU A 142 1.61 11.72 -11.69
CA LEU A 142 2.95 12.25 -11.96
C LEU A 142 4.00 11.15 -12.02
N ASP A 143 3.87 10.11 -11.20
CA ASP A 143 4.77 8.97 -11.26
C ASP A 143 4.64 8.21 -12.59
N THR A 144 3.46 8.20 -13.27
CA THR A 144 3.34 7.65 -14.64
C THR A 144 4.14 8.44 -15.66
N ILE A 145 4.22 9.77 -15.51
CA ILE A 145 5.04 10.63 -16.38
C ILE A 145 6.52 10.35 -16.18
N ARG A 146 6.96 10.19 -14.94
CA ARG A 146 8.36 9.94 -14.57
C ARG A 146 8.83 8.53 -14.93
N CYS A 147 7.91 7.62 -15.24
CA CYS A 147 8.14 6.22 -15.59
C CYS A 147 7.36 5.84 -16.85
N LEU A 148 7.37 6.72 -17.87
CA LEU A 148 6.61 6.55 -19.13
C LEU A 148 6.92 5.24 -19.84
N ASP A 149 8.16 4.77 -19.75
CA ASP A 149 8.63 3.50 -20.32
C ASP A 149 7.93 2.26 -19.76
N GLN A 150 7.27 2.39 -18.60
CA GLN A 150 6.54 1.30 -17.96
C GLN A 150 5.04 1.24 -18.34
N PHE A 151 4.57 2.19 -19.14
CA PHE A 151 3.15 2.31 -19.49
C PHE A 151 2.96 2.44 -20.99
N THR A 152 2.01 1.69 -21.52
CA THR A 152 1.54 1.89 -22.89
C THR A 152 0.68 3.16 -22.99
N ARG A 153 0.55 3.71 -24.20
CA ARG A 153 -0.34 4.86 -24.44
C ARG A 153 -1.80 4.55 -24.05
N ALA A 154 -2.25 3.33 -24.28
CA ALA A 154 -3.60 2.90 -23.92
C ALA A 154 -3.80 2.90 -22.41
N GLU A 155 -2.85 2.34 -21.65
CA GLU A 155 -2.88 2.38 -20.17
C GLU A 155 -2.88 3.82 -19.65
N LEU A 156 -2.01 4.69 -20.16
CA LEU A 156 -1.98 6.11 -19.78
C LEU A 156 -3.33 6.78 -20.02
N SER A 157 -3.97 6.50 -21.18
CA SER A 157 -5.29 7.06 -21.49
C SER A 157 -6.34 6.60 -20.48
N LEU A 158 -6.37 5.32 -20.13
CA LEU A 158 -7.30 4.77 -19.13
C LEU A 158 -7.05 5.37 -17.74
N ILE A 159 -5.79 5.40 -17.30
CA ILE A 159 -5.38 5.92 -15.99
C ILE A 159 -5.80 7.39 -15.84
N TRP A 160 -5.41 8.24 -16.77
CA TRP A 160 -5.67 9.67 -16.69
C TRP A 160 -7.15 9.99 -16.79
N LYS A 161 -7.88 9.41 -17.76
CA LYS A 161 -9.33 9.60 -17.87
C LYS A 161 -10.08 9.04 -16.64
N GLY A 162 -9.63 7.91 -16.10
CA GLY A 162 -10.19 7.34 -14.88
C GLY A 162 -9.98 8.25 -13.67
N ALA A 163 -8.80 8.88 -13.54
CA ALA A 163 -8.51 9.82 -12.48
C ALA A 163 -9.40 11.08 -12.55
N TYR A 164 -9.57 11.65 -13.74
CA TYR A 164 -10.50 12.76 -13.95
C TYR A 164 -11.95 12.37 -13.60
N ALA A 165 -12.41 11.20 -14.04
CA ALA A 165 -13.75 10.71 -13.72
C ALA A 165 -13.97 10.48 -12.21
N LYS A 166 -12.89 10.21 -11.45
CA LYS A 166 -12.93 10.08 -9.98
C LYS A 166 -12.81 11.43 -9.26
N GLY A 167 -12.73 12.56 -9.97
CA GLY A 167 -12.66 13.88 -9.39
C GLY A 167 -11.28 14.21 -8.78
N MET A 168 -10.18 13.81 -9.47
CA MET A 168 -8.84 14.22 -9.05
C MET A 168 -8.75 15.75 -8.93
N ASP A 169 -7.93 16.22 -8.01
CA ASP A 169 -7.70 17.64 -7.76
C ASP A 169 -6.66 18.20 -8.74
N GLU A 170 -7.11 19.01 -9.71
CA GLU A 170 -6.24 19.58 -10.73
C GLU A 170 -5.26 20.63 -10.18
N GLU A 171 -5.66 21.42 -9.18
CA GLU A 171 -4.79 22.41 -8.56
C GLU A 171 -3.63 21.70 -7.84
N LYS A 172 -3.94 20.67 -7.11
CA LYS A 172 -2.97 19.80 -6.43
C LYS A 172 -2.04 19.08 -7.42
N LEU A 173 -2.58 18.59 -8.54
CA LEU A 173 -1.77 18.00 -9.60
C LEU A 173 -0.74 19.02 -10.14
N ILE A 174 -1.15 20.27 -10.39
CA ILE A 174 -0.27 21.33 -10.87
C ILE A 174 0.76 21.73 -9.82
N GLU A 175 0.37 21.82 -8.54
CA GLU A 175 1.29 22.07 -7.44
C GLU A 175 2.39 21.01 -7.38
N TYR A 176 2.01 19.73 -7.43
CA TYR A 176 2.97 18.64 -7.43
C TYR A 176 3.84 18.61 -8.70
N ALA A 177 3.26 18.92 -9.87
CA ALA A 177 4.02 19.02 -11.12
C ALA A 177 5.14 20.05 -11.03
N LYS A 178 4.88 21.20 -10.40
CA LYS A 178 5.92 22.22 -10.13
C LYS A 178 7.00 21.69 -9.20
N ALA A 179 6.61 21.01 -8.11
CA ALA A 179 7.56 20.46 -7.15
C ALA A 179 8.48 19.39 -7.77
N PHE A 180 8.00 18.71 -8.82
CA PHE A 180 8.76 17.68 -9.57
C PHE A 180 9.37 18.20 -10.87
N HIS A 181 9.15 19.46 -11.25
CA HIS A 181 9.61 20.08 -12.50
C HIS A 181 9.14 19.33 -13.76
N VAL A 182 7.86 18.93 -13.80
CA VAL A 182 7.23 18.15 -14.89
C VAL A 182 5.96 18.80 -15.44
N GLU A 183 5.79 20.14 -15.28
CA GLU A 183 4.58 20.85 -15.76
C GLU A 183 4.41 20.78 -17.27
N GLY A 184 5.54 20.79 -18.01
CA GLY A 184 5.54 20.67 -19.46
C GLY A 184 5.01 19.31 -19.91
N GLU A 185 5.45 18.24 -19.26
CA GLU A 185 5.05 16.87 -19.52
C GLU A 185 3.57 16.65 -19.18
N VAL A 186 3.08 17.21 -18.07
CA VAL A 186 1.65 17.18 -17.71
C VAL A 186 0.81 17.79 -18.83
N LYS A 187 1.17 19.00 -19.32
CA LYS A 187 0.47 19.67 -20.42
C LYS A 187 0.50 18.83 -21.70
N LEU A 188 1.65 18.21 -21.99
CA LEU A 188 1.82 17.36 -23.18
C LEU A 188 0.93 16.12 -23.09
N ILE A 189 0.91 15.42 -21.96
CA ILE A 189 0.07 14.24 -21.73
C ILE A 189 -1.42 14.62 -21.86
N LYS A 190 -1.87 15.69 -21.20
CA LYS A 190 -3.26 16.17 -21.30
C LYS A 190 -3.65 16.41 -22.77
N LYS A 191 -2.82 17.11 -23.53
CA LYS A 191 -3.04 17.36 -24.97
C LYS A 191 -3.08 16.06 -25.77
N MET A 192 -2.12 15.16 -25.55
CA MET A 192 -2.02 13.87 -26.26
C MET A 192 -3.25 12.96 -26.00
N LEU A 193 -3.83 13.03 -24.81
CA LEU A 193 -4.97 12.23 -24.40
C LEU A 193 -6.32 12.95 -24.62
N SER A 194 -6.30 14.16 -25.13
CA SER A 194 -7.48 15.03 -25.33
C SER A 194 -8.28 15.20 -24.02
N ILE A 195 -7.56 15.50 -22.94
CA ILE A 195 -8.13 15.74 -21.60
C ILE A 195 -7.99 17.21 -21.24
N GLY A 196 -9.06 17.85 -20.82
CA GLY A 196 -9.10 19.28 -20.39
C GLY A 196 -9.60 20.23 -21.39
#